data_ea6466ced7e4eb86f4f824cdaae39945
#
_entry.id   ea6466ced7e4eb86f4f824cdaae39945
#
_cell.length_a   1.000
_cell.length_b   1.000
_cell.length_c   1.000
_cell.angle_alpha   90.00
_cell.angle_beta   90.00
_cell.angle_gamma   90.00
#
_symmetry.space_group_name_H-M   'P 1'
#
loop_
_entity.id
_entity.type
_entity.pdbx_description
1 polymer ?
#
loop_
_entity_poly.entity_id
_entity_poly.type
_entity_poly.pdbx_seq_one_letter_code
_entity_poly.pdbx_strand_id
1 'polypeptide(L)'
;CAAWQEEVGRMASIIAAFSKPQDAGNIRAILRKNGYEPVFACTSGAQVLAAVESLNGGIVVCGFRFEDMVCEELRRLLPSSFDMLLIASPAKWSKRDTEGMICLSMPLKVHELLSTIEMMLEARKRRKRRKRTRPQKRSAKEKELILKAKALLMERNTMTEPEAYRYIQKCSMDNGTSLTETAQMIISLIHM
;
A
#
# COMPACT_ATOMS: atom_id res chain seq x y z
N CYS A 1 -12.15 20.75 14.63
CA CYS A 1 -10.77 20.82 14.02
C CYS A 1 -10.08 19.46 14.01
N ALA A 2 -10.27 18.59 15.00
CA ALA A 2 -9.60 17.28 15.06
C ALA A 2 -10.08 16.30 13.96
N ALA A 3 -11.35 16.30 13.60
CA ALA A 3 -11.92 15.43 12.56
C ALA A 3 -11.32 15.69 11.15
N TRP A 4 -10.96 16.93 10.84
CA TRP A 4 -10.30 17.29 9.57
C TRP A 4 -8.85 16.80 9.49
N GLN A 5 -8.14 16.72 10.63
CA GLN A 5 -6.76 16.20 10.67
C GLN A 5 -6.69 14.68 10.53
N GLU A 6 -7.69 13.94 10.99
CA GLU A 6 -7.78 12.49 10.79
C GLU A 6 -8.17 12.13 9.34
N GLU A 7 -8.93 12.96 8.64
CA GLU A 7 -9.29 12.74 7.24
C GLU A 7 -8.12 13.05 6.29
N VAL A 8 -7.31 14.07 6.58
CA VAL A 8 -6.07 14.41 5.84
C VAL A 8 -5.03 13.30 5.95
N GLY A 9 -4.92 12.60 7.08
CA GLY A 9 -4.05 11.43 7.24
C GLY A 9 -4.49 10.18 6.45
N ARG A 10 -5.67 10.19 5.83
CA ARG A 10 -6.20 9.10 4.98
C ARG A 10 -6.03 9.35 3.49
N MET A 11 -5.68 10.55 3.05
CA MET A 11 -5.45 10.85 1.64
C MET A 11 -4.07 10.33 1.19
N ALA A 12 -4.05 9.70 0.03
CA ALA A 12 -2.80 9.22 -0.54
C ALA A 12 -1.96 10.42 -0.97
N SER A 13 -0.69 10.46 -0.58
CA SER A 13 0.23 11.52 -0.98
C SER A 13 0.47 11.47 -2.49
N ILE A 14 0.59 12.65 -3.12
CA ILE A 14 0.93 12.75 -4.55
C ILE A 14 2.31 13.37 -4.67
N ILE A 15 3.15 12.80 -5.51
CA ILE A 15 4.49 13.30 -5.82
C ILE A 15 4.51 13.67 -7.31
N ALA A 16 4.73 14.94 -7.62
CA ALA A 16 4.95 15.43 -8.99
C ALA A 16 6.45 15.44 -9.27
N ALA A 17 6.93 14.57 -10.15
CA ALA A 17 8.34 14.34 -10.40
C ALA A 17 8.68 14.55 -11.88
N PHE A 18 9.40 15.65 -12.18
CA PHE A 18 9.80 16.01 -13.54
C PHE A 18 11.20 16.59 -13.53
N SER A 19 12.01 16.31 -14.55
CA SER A 19 13.38 16.85 -14.67
C SER A 19 13.43 18.38 -14.66
N LYS A 20 12.39 19.03 -15.19
CA LYS A 20 12.26 20.47 -15.15
C LYS A 20 11.46 20.91 -13.92
N PRO A 21 12.02 21.77 -13.03
CA PRO A 21 11.31 22.26 -11.85
C PRO A 21 9.98 22.95 -12.15
N GLN A 22 9.91 23.64 -13.30
CA GLN A 22 8.69 24.31 -13.77
C GLN A 22 7.56 23.32 -14.03
N ASP A 23 7.85 22.16 -14.66
CA ASP A 23 6.84 21.14 -14.96
C ASP A 23 6.33 20.51 -13.68
N ALA A 24 7.22 20.16 -12.74
CA ALA A 24 6.86 19.67 -11.42
C ALA A 24 5.99 20.68 -10.65
N GLY A 25 6.38 21.96 -10.68
CA GLY A 25 5.65 23.06 -10.07
C GLY A 25 4.27 23.28 -10.68
N ASN A 26 4.14 23.21 -12.00
CA ASN A 26 2.87 23.34 -12.71
C ASN A 26 1.89 22.22 -12.35
N ILE A 27 2.34 20.98 -12.38
CA ILE A 27 1.51 19.83 -11.99
C ILE A 27 1.09 19.95 -10.53
N ARG A 28 2.02 20.29 -9.63
CA ARG A 28 1.71 20.54 -8.22
C ARG A 28 0.63 21.63 -8.05
N ALA A 29 0.77 22.76 -8.75
CA ALA A 29 -0.19 23.86 -8.68
C ALA A 29 -1.58 23.45 -9.18
N ILE A 30 -1.66 22.71 -10.29
CA ILE A 30 -2.91 22.18 -10.84
C ILE A 30 -3.59 21.28 -9.81
N LEU A 31 -2.87 20.35 -9.21
CA LEU A 31 -3.40 19.41 -8.25
C LEU A 31 -3.88 20.10 -6.97
N ARG A 32 -3.10 21.02 -6.42
CA ARG A 32 -3.49 21.80 -5.23
C ARG A 32 -4.72 22.66 -5.47
N LYS A 33 -4.81 23.32 -6.62
CA LYS A 33 -5.98 24.11 -7.01
C LYS A 33 -7.27 23.27 -7.08
N ASN A 34 -7.13 21.97 -7.35
CA ASN A 34 -8.26 21.02 -7.42
C ASN A 34 -8.43 20.19 -6.12
N GLY A 35 -7.86 20.64 -5.01
CA GLY A 35 -8.11 20.05 -3.67
C GLY A 35 -7.28 18.82 -3.32
N TYR A 36 -6.24 18.50 -4.10
CA TYR A 36 -5.33 17.41 -3.77
C TYR A 36 -4.21 17.89 -2.86
N GLU A 37 -4.11 17.33 -1.67
CA GLU A 37 -3.02 17.56 -0.70
C GLU A 37 -2.77 16.28 0.13
N PRO A 38 -1.53 15.98 0.55
CA PRO A 38 -0.30 16.72 0.23
C PRO A 38 0.25 16.40 -1.17
N VAL A 39 0.77 17.41 -1.86
CA VAL A 39 1.47 17.25 -3.15
C VAL A 39 2.91 17.75 -3.03
N PHE A 40 3.85 16.85 -3.28
CA PHE A 40 5.28 17.10 -3.27
C PHE A 40 5.78 17.33 -4.71
N ALA A 41 6.79 18.19 -4.88
CA ALA A 41 7.45 18.40 -6.17
C ALA A 41 8.91 17.93 -6.07
N CYS A 42 9.31 17.05 -6.98
CA CYS A 42 10.66 16.49 -7.07
C CYS A 42 11.22 16.69 -8.48
N THR A 43 12.54 16.82 -8.61
CA THR A 43 13.22 17.00 -9.89
C THR A 43 14.11 15.82 -10.28
N SER A 44 14.34 14.88 -9.36
CA SER A 44 15.14 13.68 -9.58
C SER A 44 14.45 12.44 -9.00
N GLY A 45 14.83 11.27 -9.48
CA GLY A 45 14.36 9.98 -8.94
C GLY A 45 14.82 9.76 -7.51
N ALA A 46 16.04 10.18 -7.16
CA ALA A 46 16.56 10.11 -5.80
C ALA A 46 15.69 10.89 -4.81
N GLN A 47 15.25 12.11 -5.19
CA GLN A 47 14.31 12.89 -4.36
C GLN A 47 12.97 12.20 -4.18
N VAL A 48 12.45 11.53 -5.23
CA VAL A 48 11.21 10.74 -5.13
C VAL A 48 11.38 9.61 -4.13
N LEU A 49 12.48 8.85 -4.22
CA LEU A 49 12.74 7.73 -3.32
C LEU A 49 12.88 8.19 -1.86
N ALA A 50 13.59 9.28 -1.61
CA ALA A 50 13.69 9.86 -0.26
C ALA A 50 12.32 10.32 0.28
N ALA A 51 11.48 10.94 -0.56
CA ALA A 51 10.13 11.33 -0.16
C ALA A 51 9.25 10.11 0.15
N VAL A 52 9.38 9.04 -0.62
CA VAL A 52 8.61 7.79 -0.47
C VAL A 52 8.89 7.09 0.87
N GLU A 53 10.12 7.17 1.39
CA GLU A 53 10.48 6.57 2.69
C GLU A 53 9.67 7.15 3.86
N SER A 54 9.33 8.43 3.78
CA SER A 54 8.55 9.13 4.80
C SER A 54 7.03 8.97 4.64
N LEU A 55 6.56 8.36 3.55
CA LEU A 55 5.15 8.29 3.17
C LEU A 55 4.62 6.85 3.18
N ASN A 56 3.39 6.68 3.66
CA ASN A 56 2.72 5.37 3.74
C ASN A 56 2.13 4.88 2.40
N GLY A 57 2.43 5.56 1.29
CA GLY A 57 1.98 5.24 -0.04
C GLY A 57 1.26 6.39 -0.72
N GLY A 58 1.23 6.35 -2.05
CA GLY A 58 0.74 7.48 -2.84
C GLY A 58 0.71 7.20 -4.33
N ILE A 59 0.64 8.29 -5.08
CA ILE A 59 0.76 8.31 -6.54
C ILE A 59 1.97 9.15 -6.90
N VAL A 60 2.85 8.62 -7.75
CA VAL A 60 3.95 9.35 -8.36
C VAL A 60 3.53 9.73 -9.78
N VAL A 61 3.35 11.02 -10.03
CA VAL A 61 3.11 11.59 -11.36
C VAL A 61 4.44 12.03 -11.92
N CYS A 62 4.92 11.43 -12.99
CA CYS A 62 6.28 11.67 -13.47
C CYS A 62 6.40 11.84 -14.99
N GLY A 63 7.48 12.47 -15.40
CA GLY A 63 7.97 12.47 -16.77
C GLY A 63 8.72 11.16 -17.11
N PHE A 64 9.07 10.99 -18.40
CA PHE A 64 9.76 9.80 -18.88
C PHE A 64 11.19 9.66 -18.36
N ARG A 65 11.92 10.76 -18.20
CA ARG A 65 13.34 10.77 -17.85
C ARG A 65 13.67 11.85 -16.82
N PHE A 66 14.49 11.50 -15.87
CA PHE A 66 15.17 12.39 -14.93
C PHE A 66 16.65 12.53 -15.32
N GLU A 67 17.41 13.35 -14.61
CA GLU A 67 18.86 13.45 -14.82
C GLU A 67 19.60 12.21 -14.33
N ASP A 68 19.09 11.61 -13.26
CA ASP A 68 19.69 10.49 -12.53
C ASP A 68 19.16 9.12 -12.95
N MET A 69 17.94 9.01 -13.50
CA MET A 69 17.34 7.74 -13.91
C MET A 69 16.18 7.91 -14.90
N VAL A 70 15.70 6.80 -15.44
CA VAL A 70 14.47 6.75 -16.26
C VAL A 70 13.27 6.28 -15.42
N CYS A 71 12.06 6.56 -15.89
CA CYS A 71 10.82 6.22 -15.18
C CYS A 71 10.68 4.72 -14.88
N GLU A 72 11.20 3.84 -15.74
CA GLU A 72 11.19 2.39 -15.55
C GLU A 72 12.05 1.97 -14.35
N GLU A 73 13.25 2.54 -14.21
CA GLU A 73 14.14 2.29 -13.06
C GLU A 73 13.48 2.76 -11.77
N LEU A 74 12.92 3.98 -11.79
CA LEU A 74 12.16 4.49 -10.65
C LEU A 74 11.00 3.56 -10.29
N ARG A 75 10.26 3.02 -11.27
CA ARG A 75 9.17 2.09 -11.02
C ARG A 75 9.62 0.80 -10.34
N ARG A 76 10.79 0.27 -10.70
CA ARG A 76 11.36 -0.93 -10.07
C ARG A 76 11.76 -0.70 -8.62
N LEU A 77 12.23 0.51 -8.30
CA LEU A 77 12.66 0.88 -6.96
C LEU A 77 11.52 1.30 -6.04
N LEU A 78 10.38 1.71 -6.62
CA LEU A 78 9.22 2.14 -5.85
C LEU A 78 8.53 0.98 -5.12
N PRO A 79 8.18 1.15 -3.83
CA PRO A 79 7.40 0.18 -3.08
C PRO A 79 6.03 -0.07 -3.73
N SER A 80 5.48 -1.28 -3.55
CA SER A 80 4.14 -1.66 -4.04
C SER A 80 2.99 -0.82 -3.47
N SER A 81 3.29 0.00 -2.43
CA SER A 81 2.36 0.97 -1.86
C SER A 81 2.23 2.24 -2.69
N PHE A 82 3.03 2.42 -3.74
CA PHE A 82 2.95 3.56 -4.66
C PHE A 82 2.52 3.10 -6.05
N ASP A 83 1.61 3.85 -6.65
CA ASP A 83 1.24 3.73 -8.05
C ASP A 83 1.92 4.83 -8.86
N MET A 84 2.17 4.59 -10.13
CA MET A 84 2.90 5.51 -10.99
C MET A 84 2.05 5.93 -12.20
N LEU A 85 2.02 7.25 -12.45
CA LEU A 85 1.37 7.88 -13.59
C LEU A 85 2.45 8.56 -14.45
N LEU A 86 2.70 8.01 -15.62
CA LEU A 86 3.65 8.55 -16.58
C LEU A 86 2.98 9.58 -17.49
N ILE A 87 3.57 10.75 -17.63
CA ILE A 87 3.16 11.79 -18.59
C ILE A 87 4.28 11.99 -19.59
N ALA A 88 4.09 11.51 -20.81
CA ALA A 88 5.10 11.61 -21.85
C ALA A 88 4.49 11.55 -23.27
N SER A 89 5.27 11.96 -24.28
CA SER A 89 4.89 11.77 -25.67
C SER A 89 4.86 10.27 -26.00
N PRO A 90 3.84 9.79 -26.74
CA PRO A 90 3.73 8.36 -27.12
C PRO A 90 4.95 7.80 -27.87
N ALA A 91 5.69 8.67 -28.57
CA ALA A 91 6.92 8.30 -29.27
C ALA A 91 8.09 7.94 -28.33
N LYS A 92 8.02 8.30 -27.04
CA LYS A 92 9.10 8.10 -26.07
C LYS A 92 8.94 6.83 -25.22
N TRP A 93 7.83 6.11 -25.33
CA TRP A 93 7.58 4.93 -24.50
C TRP A 93 6.96 3.78 -25.30
N SER A 94 7.40 2.56 -25.03
CA SER A 94 6.83 1.33 -25.58
C SER A 94 5.96 0.63 -24.52
N LYS A 95 5.18 -0.36 -24.92
CA LYS A 95 4.39 -1.17 -23.98
C LYS A 95 5.25 -1.88 -22.92
N ARG A 96 6.53 -2.17 -23.22
CA ARG A 96 7.45 -2.81 -22.28
C ARG A 96 7.90 -1.84 -21.19
N ASP A 97 8.15 -0.59 -21.57
CA ASP A 97 8.67 0.45 -20.64
C ASP A 97 7.59 0.95 -19.67
N THR A 98 6.32 0.63 -19.93
CA THR A 98 5.17 1.13 -19.15
C THR A 98 4.47 0.04 -18.34
N GLU A 99 5.07 -1.14 -18.22
CA GLU A 99 4.47 -2.23 -17.46
C GLU A 99 4.26 -1.85 -15.97
N GLY A 100 3.01 -1.93 -15.53
CA GLY A 100 2.62 -1.54 -14.17
C GLY A 100 2.50 -0.03 -13.94
N MET A 101 2.52 0.78 -14.99
CA MET A 101 2.27 2.22 -14.94
C MET A 101 1.01 2.60 -15.73
N ILE A 102 0.36 3.67 -15.32
CA ILE A 102 -0.69 4.32 -16.10
C ILE A 102 -0.02 5.44 -16.88
N CYS A 103 -0.39 5.60 -18.17
CA CYS A 103 0.26 6.56 -19.06
C CYS A 103 -0.75 7.56 -19.58
N LEU A 104 -0.37 8.84 -19.57
CA LEU A 104 -1.06 9.93 -20.24
C LEU A 104 -0.16 10.52 -21.34
N SER A 105 -0.77 10.75 -22.50
CA SER A 105 -0.05 11.32 -23.63
C SER A 105 0.05 12.83 -23.55
N MET A 106 1.14 13.37 -24.10
CA MET A 106 1.27 14.81 -24.33
C MET A 106 0.63 15.18 -25.69
N PRO A 107 -0.04 16.36 -25.81
CA PRO A 107 -0.20 17.43 -24.83
C PRO A 107 -1.18 17.06 -23.71
N LEU A 108 -0.80 17.35 -22.45
CA LEU A 108 -1.59 17.01 -21.27
C LEU A 108 -2.81 17.90 -21.14
N LYS A 109 -3.98 17.32 -21.05
CA LYS A 109 -5.23 18.01 -20.68
C LYS A 109 -5.48 17.87 -19.18
N VAL A 110 -5.77 19.00 -18.52
CA VAL A 110 -5.97 19.04 -17.06
C VAL A 110 -7.07 18.07 -16.60
N HIS A 111 -8.19 17.99 -17.31
CA HIS A 111 -9.28 17.10 -16.95
C HIS A 111 -8.89 15.62 -17.07
N GLU A 112 -8.05 15.24 -18.04
CA GLU A 112 -7.54 13.87 -18.18
C GLU A 112 -6.61 13.49 -17.01
N LEU A 113 -5.75 14.43 -16.58
CA LEU A 113 -4.91 14.25 -15.41
C LEU A 113 -5.75 14.03 -14.16
N LEU A 114 -6.73 14.90 -13.89
CA LEU A 114 -7.55 14.85 -12.70
C LEU A 114 -8.41 13.58 -12.63
N SER A 115 -9.10 13.22 -13.73
CA SER A 115 -9.90 12.00 -13.79
C SER A 115 -9.07 10.73 -13.63
N THR A 116 -7.85 10.71 -14.19
CA THR A 116 -6.95 9.58 -14.03
C THR A 116 -6.47 9.44 -12.58
N ILE A 117 -6.09 10.53 -11.92
CA ILE A 117 -5.68 10.52 -10.51
C ILE A 117 -6.84 10.05 -9.63
N GLU A 118 -8.05 10.55 -9.86
CA GLU A 118 -9.24 10.13 -9.11
C GLU A 118 -9.50 8.63 -9.25
N MET A 119 -9.46 8.10 -10.47
CA MET A 119 -9.58 6.67 -10.74
C MET A 119 -8.48 5.86 -10.01
N MET A 120 -7.24 6.33 -10.01
CA MET A 120 -6.13 5.68 -9.30
C MET A 120 -6.34 5.69 -7.78
N LEU A 121 -6.79 6.80 -7.21
CA LEU A 121 -7.08 6.92 -5.78
C LEU A 121 -8.21 5.98 -5.35
N GLU A 122 -9.29 5.88 -6.13
CA GLU A 122 -10.38 4.94 -5.87
C GLU A 122 -9.93 3.47 -5.96
N ALA A 123 -9.14 3.13 -6.98
CA ALA A 123 -8.55 1.78 -7.08
C ALA A 123 -7.67 1.43 -5.87
N ARG A 124 -6.90 2.41 -5.35
CA ARG A 124 -6.10 2.26 -4.12
C ARG A 124 -6.97 2.04 -2.89
N LYS A 125 -8.02 2.84 -2.71
CA LYS A 125 -8.98 2.68 -1.60
C LYS A 125 -9.57 1.25 -1.61
N ARG A 126 -10.01 0.76 -2.78
CA ARG A 126 -10.53 -0.61 -2.95
C ARG A 126 -9.49 -1.68 -2.59
N ARG A 127 -8.22 -1.52 -3.02
CA ARG A 127 -7.12 -2.44 -2.67
C ARG A 127 -6.83 -2.45 -1.16
N LYS A 128 -6.78 -1.27 -0.51
CA LYS A 128 -6.61 -1.16 0.95
C LYS A 128 -7.77 -1.84 1.70
N ARG A 129 -9.02 -1.62 1.29
CA ARG A 129 -10.19 -2.29 1.89
C ARG A 129 -10.08 -3.81 1.74
N ARG A 130 -9.77 -4.32 0.54
CA ARG A 130 -9.59 -5.76 0.30
C ARG A 130 -8.45 -6.37 1.14
N LYS A 131 -7.34 -5.65 1.35
CA LYS A 131 -6.27 -6.12 2.23
C LYS A 131 -6.71 -6.19 3.70
N ARG A 132 -7.52 -5.24 4.18
CA ARG A 132 -8.05 -5.21 5.55
C ARG A 132 -9.14 -6.27 5.79
N THR A 133 -9.96 -6.57 4.79
CA THR A 133 -11.02 -7.60 4.88
C THR A 133 -10.55 -9.00 4.51
N ARG A 134 -9.36 -9.13 3.92
CA ARG A 134 -8.77 -10.44 3.64
C ARG A 134 -8.24 -10.99 4.96
N PRO A 135 -8.68 -12.19 5.41
CA PRO A 135 -8.09 -12.83 6.57
C PRO A 135 -6.57 -12.85 6.36
N GLN A 136 -5.84 -12.25 7.29
CA GLN A 136 -4.39 -12.19 7.21
C GLN A 136 -3.89 -13.62 7.04
N LYS A 137 -3.24 -13.94 5.92
CA LYS A 137 -2.68 -15.27 5.72
C LYS A 137 -1.67 -15.49 6.84
N ARG A 138 -2.07 -16.30 7.85
CA ARG A 138 -1.20 -16.66 8.96
C ARG A 138 0.11 -17.18 8.42
N SER A 139 1.21 -16.74 8.99
CA SER A 139 2.54 -17.25 8.63
C SER A 139 2.59 -18.77 8.83
N ALA A 140 3.52 -19.45 8.19
CA ALA A 140 3.69 -20.88 8.39
C ALA A 140 3.90 -21.23 9.87
N LYS A 141 4.67 -20.40 10.60
CA LYS A 141 4.90 -20.53 12.05
C LYS A 141 3.63 -20.38 12.89
N GLU A 142 2.77 -19.41 12.56
CA GLU A 142 1.50 -19.19 13.26
C GLU A 142 0.53 -20.36 13.06
N LYS A 143 0.48 -20.90 11.84
CA LYS A 143 -0.30 -22.11 11.56
C LYS A 143 0.20 -23.32 12.33
N GLU A 144 1.50 -23.50 12.40
CA GLU A 144 2.13 -24.58 13.14
C GLU A 144 1.83 -24.51 14.63
N LEU A 145 1.91 -23.32 15.24
CA LEU A 145 1.54 -23.12 16.65
C LEU A 145 0.09 -23.46 16.93
N ILE A 146 -0.83 -23.04 16.08
CA ILE A 146 -2.25 -23.35 16.24
C ILE A 146 -2.50 -24.84 16.05
N LEU A 147 -1.82 -25.51 15.11
CA LEU A 147 -1.92 -26.95 14.90
C LEU A 147 -1.39 -27.71 16.11
N LYS A 148 -0.26 -27.33 16.69
CA LYS A 148 0.28 -27.93 17.92
C LYS A 148 -0.67 -27.78 19.09
N ALA A 149 -1.22 -26.58 19.31
CA ALA A 149 -2.21 -26.35 20.38
C ALA A 149 -3.47 -27.19 20.20
N LYS A 150 -3.99 -27.34 18.98
CA LYS A 150 -5.12 -28.22 18.69
C LYS A 150 -4.81 -29.67 19.00
N ALA A 151 -3.67 -30.16 18.53
CA ALA A 151 -3.27 -31.55 18.78
C ALA A 151 -3.20 -31.86 20.30
N LEU A 152 -2.62 -30.96 21.09
CA LEU A 152 -2.55 -31.12 22.55
C LEU A 152 -3.93 -31.11 23.23
N LEU A 153 -4.84 -30.23 22.79
CA LEU A 153 -6.22 -30.20 23.30
C LEU A 153 -7.02 -31.48 22.93
N MET A 154 -6.81 -31.98 21.72
CA MET A 154 -7.44 -33.24 21.28
C MET A 154 -6.94 -34.42 22.09
N GLU A 155 -5.63 -34.48 22.37
CA GLU A 155 -5.01 -35.58 23.13
C GLU A 155 -5.40 -35.55 24.63
N ARG A 156 -5.35 -34.39 25.28
CA ARG A 156 -5.63 -34.29 26.72
C ARG A 156 -7.10 -34.19 27.09
N ASN A 157 -7.90 -33.53 26.27
CA ASN A 157 -9.30 -33.23 26.59
C ASN A 157 -10.28 -34.04 25.76
N THR A 158 -9.81 -35.01 24.97
CA THR A 158 -10.65 -35.87 24.09
C THR A 158 -11.57 -35.05 23.16
N MET A 159 -11.11 -33.85 22.76
CA MET A 159 -11.85 -32.95 21.89
C MET A 159 -11.67 -33.33 20.41
N THR A 160 -12.70 -33.13 19.62
CA THR A 160 -12.57 -33.16 18.16
C THR A 160 -11.82 -31.93 17.64
N GLU A 161 -11.26 -32.01 16.43
CA GLU A 161 -10.53 -30.87 15.83
C GLU A 161 -11.36 -29.57 15.78
N PRO A 162 -12.65 -29.60 15.38
CA PRO A 162 -13.49 -28.39 15.40
C PRO A 162 -13.71 -27.83 16.82
N GLU A 163 -13.83 -28.68 17.83
CA GLU A 163 -14.02 -28.27 19.22
C GLU A 163 -12.75 -27.65 19.77
N ALA A 164 -11.59 -28.24 19.54
CA ALA A 164 -10.29 -27.70 19.91
C ALA A 164 -10.05 -26.30 19.29
N TYR A 165 -10.41 -26.15 18.01
CA TYR A 165 -10.29 -24.84 17.34
C TYR A 165 -11.23 -23.79 17.95
N ARG A 166 -12.51 -24.15 18.21
CA ARG A 166 -13.47 -23.25 18.86
C ARG A 166 -13.02 -22.86 20.27
N TYR A 167 -12.42 -23.78 21.00
CA TYR A 167 -11.88 -23.53 22.34
C TYR A 167 -10.77 -22.46 22.29
N ILE A 168 -9.78 -22.62 21.39
CA ILE A 168 -8.71 -21.63 21.22
C ILE A 168 -9.31 -20.27 20.82
N GLN A 169 -10.30 -20.27 19.94
CA GLN A 169 -10.95 -19.05 19.48
C GLN A 169 -11.71 -18.35 20.61
N LYS A 170 -12.43 -19.08 21.43
CA LYS A 170 -13.14 -18.55 22.61
C LYS A 170 -12.16 -17.93 23.59
N CYS A 171 -11.11 -18.67 23.99
CA CYS A 171 -10.08 -18.16 24.90
C CYS A 171 -9.39 -16.89 24.35
N SER A 172 -9.15 -16.84 23.04
CA SER A 172 -8.58 -15.64 22.38
C SER A 172 -9.51 -14.43 22.51
N MET A 173 -10.82 -14.63 22.35
CA MET A 173 -11.82 -13.55 22.47
C MET A 173 -11.98 -13.11 23.93
N ASP A 174 -12.05 -14.06 24.86
CA ASP A 174 -12.25 -13.79 26.30
C ASP A 174 -11.05 -13.03 26.91
N ASN A 175 -9.83 -13.33 26.45
CA ASN A 175 -8.59 -12.71 26.93
C ASN A 175 -8.14 -11.48 26.09
N GLY A 176 -8.83 -11.17 24.98
CA GLY A 176 -8.44 -10.08 24.09
C GLY A 176 -7.06 -10.27 23.43
N THR A 177 -6.60 -11.52 23.31
CA THR A 177 -5.30 -11.88 22.72
C THR A 177 -5.46 -12.43 21.32
N SER A 178 -4.39 -12.48 20.52
CA SER A 178 -4.43 -13.12 19.20
C SER A 178 -4.55 -14.64 19.33
N LEU A 179 -5.10 -15.29 18.30
CA LEU A 179 -5.19 -16.76 18.26
C LEU A 179 -3.84 -17.46 18.42
N THR A 180 -2.77 -16.83 17.94
CA THR A 180 -1.40 -17.34 18.00
C THR A 180 -0.84 -17.25 19.42
N GLU A 181 -1.02 -16.11 20.09
CA GLU A 181 -0.64 -15.94 21.50
C GLU A 181 -1.40 -16.89 22.40
N THR A 182 -2.71 -17.03 22.20
CA THR A 182 -3.53 -18.02 22.93
C THR A 182 -3.05 -19.44 22.71
N ALA A 183 -2.72 -19.82 21.47
CA ALA A 183 -2.16 -21.13 21.16
C ALA A 183 -0.82 -21.37 21.89
N GLN A 184 0.02 -20.35 21.93
CA GLN A 184 1.30 -20.42 22.64
C GLN A 184 1.13 -20.54 24.15
N MET A 185 0.19 -19.81 24.74
CA MET A 185 -0.18 -19.94 26.16
C MET A 185 -0.68 -21.35 26.49
N ILE A 186 -1.55 -21.92 25.67
CA ILE A 186 -2.07 -23.29 25.86
C ILE A 186 -0.92 -24.31 25.80
N ILE A 187 -0.01 -24.19 24.82
CA ILE A 187 1.14 -25.07 24.69
C ILE A 187 2.02 -24.97 25.96
N SER A 188 2.28 -23.75 26.44
CA SER A 188 3.11 -23.53 27.65
C SER A 188 2.48 -24.13 28.91
N LEU A 189 1.15 -23.99 29.09
CA LEU A 189 0.42 -24.52 30.25
C LEU A 189 0.37 -26.05 30.27
N ILE A 190 0.43 -26.69 29.12
CA ILE A 190 0.33 -28.14 28.99
C ILE A 190 1.69 -28.83 29.15
N HIS A 191 2.79 -28.10 28.93
CA HIS A 191 4.17 -28.60 29.13
C HIS A 191 4.73 -28.37 30.53
N MET A 192 3.97 -27.73 31.44
CA MET A 192 4.27 -27.67 32.88
C MET A 192 3.69 -28.88 33.60
#